data_9033b99c7dbc83b39514d0d25c0c4577
#
_entry.id   9033b99c7dbc83b39514d0d25c0c4577
#
_cell.length_a   1.000
_cell.length_b   1.000
_cell.length_c   1.000
_cell.angle_alpha   90.00
_cell.angle_beta   90.00
_cell.angle_gamma   90.00
#
_symmetry.space_group_name_H-M   'P 1'
#
loop_
_entity.id
_entity.type
_entity.pdbx_description
1 polymer ?
#
loop_
_entity_poly.entity_id
_entity_poly.type
_entity_poly.pdbx_seq_one_letter_code
_entity_poly.pdbx_strand_id
1 'polypeptide(L)'
;MIRKLVGLVFVLLATLPSAAQEISGVVLKNGKPKKGITVWLKKADKAMETDKDGRFAFTEAYRGDTLQITATAKSDAKIVVADWKEITVNLEKKNYTFNDGNKELTAEYVVLPAMTPGEGVTHEMIMRSGLHTIPDIIRSYVSGVVVLSDGGNTKVRVHGINSINSDNDPLVVLDGVDVPGADLETLVPVENISSIKVVKDGAGYGVRGANGVIIIETIK
;
A
#
# COMPACT_ATOMS: atom_id res chain seq x y z
N MET A 1 -7.62 51.10 -47.13
CA MET A 1 -8.05 50.39 -45.90
C MET A 1 -7.72 48.89 -46.03
N ILE A 2 -6.61 48.49 -45.45
CA ILE A 2 -6.16 47.08 -45.53
C ILE A 2 -6.49 46.46 -44.16
N ARG A 3 -7.45 45.54 -44.12
CA ARG A 3 -7.81 44.76 -42.90
C ARG A 3 -6.81 43.61 -42.74
N LYS A 4 -5.95 43.70 -41.75
CA LYS A 4 -5.07 42.61 -41.32
C LYS A 4 -5.91 41.55 -40.65
N LEU A 5 -6.03 40.37 -41.26
CA LEU A 5 -6.60 39.19 -40.68
C LEU A 5 -5.52 38.54 -39.77
N VAL A 6 -5.67 38.66 -38.48
CA VAL A 6 -4.82 37.93 -37.51
C VAL A 6 -5.42 36.54 -37.32
N GLY A 7 -4.82 35.55 -37.98
CA GLY A 7 -5.15 34.17 -37.80
C GLY A 7 -4.63 33.67 -36.44
N LEU A 8 -5.55 33.37 -35.52
CA LEU A 8 -5.25 32.71 -34.26
C LEU A 8 -4.98 31.24 -34.52
N VAL A 9 -3.71 30.85 -34.53
CA VAL A 9 -3.32 29.43 -34.61
C VAL A 9 -3.51 28.81 -33.23
N PHE A 10 -4.59 28.04 -33.08
CA PHE A 10 -4.83 27.21 -31.90
C PHE A 10 -3.92 25.97 -32.01
N VAL A 11 -2.77 25.98 -31.34
CA VAL A 11 -1.96 24.77 -31.17
C VAL A 11 -2.66 23.87 -30.17
N LEU A 12 -3.41 22.90 -30.69
CA LEU A 12 -3.98 21.81 -29.90
C LEU A 12 -2.82 20.91 -29.44
N LEU A 13 -2.30 21.12 -28.24
CA LEU A 13 -1.40 20.13 -27.60
C LEU A 13 -2.25 18.87 -27.32
N ALA A 14 -2.21 17.93 -28.25
CA ALA A 14 -2.71 16.60 -28.00
C ALA A 14 -1.78 15.94 -26.97
N THR A 15 -2.23 15.85 -25.72
CA THR A 15 -1.62 14.97 -24.73
C THR A 15 -1.90 13.54 -25.18
N LEU A 16 -0.92 12.93 -25.87
CA LEU A 16 -1.00 11.50 -26.18
C LEU A 16 -1.07 10.75 -24.86
N PRO A 17 -2.07 9.86 -24.67
CA PRO A 17 -2.10 9.01 -23.50
C PRO A 17 -0.80 8.21 -23.48
N SER A 18 -0.10 8.24 -22.35
CA SER A 18 1.09 7.42 -22.15
C SER A 18 0.65 5.95 -22.25
N ALA A 19 1.14 5.25 -23.27
CA ALA A 19 0.85 3.84 -23.42
C ALA A 19 1.40 3.08 -22.21
N ALA A 20 0.61 2.13 -21.70
CA ALA A 20 1.10 1.22 -20.69
C ALA A 20 2.23 0.36 -21.27
N GLN A 21 3.27 0.14 -20.50
CA GLN A 21 4.40 -0.70 -20.85
C GLN A 21 4.59 -1.81 -19.83
N GLU A 22 5.12 -2.93 -20.28
CA GLU A 22 5.59 -3.98 -19.37
C GLU A 22 6.96 -3.60 -18.83
N ILE A 23 7.12 -3.71 -17.51
CA ILE A 23 8.39 -3.52 -16.83
C ILE A 23 8.70 -4.73 -15.95
N SER A 24 9.97 -5.08 -15.87
CA SER A 24 10.46 -6.13 -14.99
C SER A 24 11.74 -5.70 -14.30
N GLY A 25 12.15 -6.44 -13.27
CA GLY A 25 13.42 -6.15 -12.64
C GLY A 25 13.81 -7.14 -11.58
N VAL A 26 14.98 -6.89 -11.00
CA VAL A 26 15.55 -7.68 -9.91
C VAL A 26 15.89 -6.77 -8.75
N VAL A 27 15.46 -7.14 -7.55
CA VAL A 27 15.85 -6.47 -6.31
C VAL A 27 16.94 -7.28 -5.63
N LEU A 28 18.08 -6.65 -5.42
CA LEU A 28 19.20 -7.17 -4.66
C LEU A 28 19.24 -6.49 -3.29
N LYS A 29 19.75 -7.18 -2.29
CA LYS A 29 20.14 -6.61 -1.01
C LYS A 29 21.61 -6.91 -0.74
N ASN A 30 22.44 -5.87 -0.71
CA ASN A 30 23.90 -6.00 -0.64
C ASN A 30 24.45 -6.94 -1.72
N GLY A 31 24.01 -6.76 -2.96
CA GLY A 31 24.45 -7.53 -4.14
C GLY A 31 23.87 -8.94 -4.27
N LYS A 32 22.96 -9.39 -3.39
CA LYS A 32 22.33 -10.72 -3.45
C LYS A 32 20.84 -10.61 -3.73
N PRO A 33 20.26 -11.45 -4.60
CA PRO A 33 18.83 -11.50 -4.83
C PRO A 33 18.05 -11.63 -3.52
N LYS A 34 16.97 -10.86 -3.37
CA LYS A 34 16.19 -10.84 -2.14
C LYS A 34 14.72 -11.12 -2.42
N LYS A 35 14.21 -12.24 -1.86
CA LYS A 35 12.79 -12.61 -1.87
C LYS A 35 12.00 -11.76 -0.86
N GLY A 36 10.70 -11.53 -1.15
CA GLY A 36 9.73 -10.94 -0.22
C GLY A 36 9.95 -9.45 0.01
N ILE A 37 10.48 -8.75 -0.99
CA ILE A 37 10.53 -7.28 -0.99
C ILE A 37 9.29 -6.78 -1.71
N THR A 38 8.49 -5.98 -1.03
CA THR A 38 7.34 -5.32 -1.65
C THR A 38 7.80 -4.28 -2.66
N VAL A 39 7.31 -4.42 -3.87
CA VAL A 39 7.48 -3.48 -4.99
C VAL A 39 6.09 -2.96 -5.35
N TRP A 40 5.90 -1.65 -5.29
CA TRP A 40 4.63 -0.99 -5.54
C TRP A 40 4.75 0.04 -6.66
N LEU A 41 3.87 -0.08 -7.65
CA LEU A 41 3.73 0.87 -8.76
C LEU A 41 2.60 1.84 -8.40
N LYS A 42 2.96 3.02 -7.92
CA LYS A 42 2.02 3.93 -7.22
C LYS A 42 0.86 4.43 -8.07
N LYS A 43 1.10 4.86 -9.31
CA LYS A 43 0.04 5.41 -10.17
C LYS A 43 -0.90 4.34 -10.68
N ALA A 44 -0.37 3.15 -11.00
CA ALA A 44 -1.17 1.99 -11.39
C ALA A 44 -1.82 1.29 -10.19
N ASP A 45 -1.42 1.66 -8.96
CA ASP A 45 -1.88 1.09 -7.69
C ASP A 45 -1.77 -0.44 -7.63
N LYS A 46 -0.62 -0.96 -8.08
CA LYS A 46 -0.32 -2.39 -8.11
C LYS A 46 0.92 -2.69 -7.31
N ALA A 47 0.80 -3.61 -6.34
CA ALA A 47 1.92 -4.09 -5.55
C ALA A 47 2.14 -5.59 -5.75
N MET A 48 3.39 -6.02 -5.58
CA MET A 48 3.76 -7.42 -5.55
C MET A 48 5.02 -7.63 -4.71
N GLU A 49 5.25 -8.84 -4.26
CA GLU A 49 6.51 -9.23 -3.64
C GLU A 49 7.47 -9.86 -4.64
N THR A 50 8.77 -9.61 -4.44
CA THR A 50 9.80 -10.27 -5.23
C THR A 50 9.85 -11.77 -4.96
N ASP A 51 10.10 -12.55 -6.02
CA ASP A 51 10.26 -14.00 -5.95
C ASP A 51 11.60 -14.45 -5.28
N LYS A 52 11.87 -15.76 -5.27
CA LYS A 52 13.11 -16.33 -4.71
C LYS A 52 14.39 -15.81 -5.35
N ASP A 53 14.33 -15.37 -6.60
CA ASP A 53 15.44 -14.83 -7.38
C ASP A 53 15.45 -13.29 -7.36
N GLY A 54 14.62 -12.68 -6.48
CA GLY A 54 14.50 -11.23 -6.33
C GLY A 54 13.75 -10.55 -7.48
N ARG A 55 13.04 -11.29 -8.34
CA ARG A 55 12.40 -10.77 -9.55
C ARG A 55 11.00 -10.23 -9.28
N PHE A 56 10.63 -9.22 -10.04
CA PHE A 56 9.28 -8.68 -10.11
C PHE A 56 8.93 -8.31 -11.57
N ALA A 57 7.63 -8.22 -11.90
CA ALA A 57 7.16 -7.78 -13.20
C ALA A 57 5.77 -7.14 -13.11
N PHE A 58 5.58 -6.03 -13.84
CA PHE A 58 4.29 -5.36 -14.00
C PHE A 58 3.96 -5.26 -15.49
N THR A 59 2.74 -5.61 -15.86
CA THR A 59 2.25 -5.54 -17.25
C THR A 59 1.72 -4.17 -17.65
N GLU A 60 1.41 -3.32 -16.66
CA GLU A 60 0.79 -2.01 -16.87
C GLU A 60 1.52 -0.93 -16.07
N ALA A 61 2.70 -0.55 -16.53
CA ALA A 61 3.43 0.60 -16.00
C ALA A 61 3.29 1.79 -16.95
N TYR A 62 3.19 2.98 -16.38
CA TYR A 62 3.10 4.21 -17.15
C TYR A 62 4.36 5.05 -16.95
N ARG A 63 4.84 5.67 -18.04
CA ARG A 63 5.94 6.63 -17.93
C ARG A 63 5.58 7.74 -16.93
N GLY A 64 6.51 8.08 -16.03
CA GLY A 64 6.30 9.04 -14.95
C GLY A 64 5.59 8.46 -13.73
N ASP A 65 5.29 7.16 -13.70
CA ASP A 65 4.88 6.47 -12.49
C ASP A 65 6.05 6.33 -11.51
N THR A 66 5.76 6.03 -10.26
CA THR A 66 6.79 5.80 -9.24
C THR A 66 6.81 4.32 -8.86
N LEU A 67 7.93 3.67 -9.15
CA LEU A 67 8.27 2.36 -8.61
C LEU A 67 8.81 2.56 -7.20
N GLN A 68 8.06 2.15 -6.19
CA GLN A 68 8.42 2.23 -4.79
C GLN A 68 8.80 0.84 -4.29
N ILE A 69 9.98 0.70 -3.70
CA ILE A 69 10.54 -0.57 -3.22
C ILE A 69 10.81 -0.44 -1.73
N THR A 70 10.18 -1.28 -0.92
CA THR A 70 10.32 -1.26 0.52
C THR A 70 11.71 -1.74 0.95
N ALA A 71 12.57 -0.84 1.39
CA ALA A 71 13.91 -1.16 1.84
C ALA A 71 13.95 -1.59 3.31
N THR A 72 13.20 -0.87 4.16
CA THR A 72 13.01 -1.15 5.59
C THR A 72 11.61 -0.73 6.03
N ALA A 73 11.23 -1.01 7.28
CA ALA A 73 9.96 -0.54 7.84
C ALA A 73 9.80 1.00 7.81
N LYS A 74 10.88 1.76 7.65
CA LYS A 74 10.88 3.24 7.73
C LYS A 74 11.47 3.92 6.50
N SER A 75 11.78 3.19 5.43
CA SER A 75 12.44 3.78 4.27
C SER A 75 12.16 2.99 3.00
N ASP A 76 11.99 3.72 1.90
CA ASP A 76 11.74 3.18 0.58
C ASP A 76 12.73 3.73 -0.45
N ALA A 77 13.07 2.90 -1.43
CA ALA A 77 13.65 3.36 -2.68
C ALA A 77 12.52 3.81 -3.62
N LYS A 78 12.65 5.00 -4.24
CA LYS A 78 11.66 5.54 -5.19
C LYS A 78 12.34 5.82 -6.51
N ILE A 79 11.87 5.18 -7.58
CA ILE A 79 12.42 5.28 -8.93
C ILE A 79 11.30 5.69 -9.88
N VAL A 80 11.53 6.73 -10.67
CA VAL A 80 10.54 7.14 -11.69
C VAL A 80 10.64 6.21 -12.88
N VAL A 81 9.50 5.65 -13.28
CA VAL A 81 9.39 4.83 -14.49
C VAL A 81 9.66 5.71 -15.73
N ALA A 82 10.66 5.33 -16.49
CA ALA A 82 11.04 5.97 -17.74
C ALA A 82 10.84 4.98 -18.92
N ASP A 83 11.63 5.11 -19.98
CA ASP A 83 11.50 4.25 -21.18
C ASP A 83 12.25 2.90 -21.06
N TRP A 84 12.70 2.54 -19.85
CA TRP A 84 13.34 1.26 -19.58
C TRP A 84 12.28 0.15 -19.37
N LYS A 85 12.61 -1.06 -19.82
CA LYS A 85 11.79 -2.26 -19.66
C LYS A 85 12.29 -3.17 -18.55
N GLU A 86 13.57 -3.09 -18.25
CA GLU A 86 14.19 -3.91 -17.22
C GLU A 86 15.05 -3.04 -16.31
N ILE A 87 15.04 -3.33 -15.01
CA ILE A 87 15.82 -2.58 -14.02
C ILE A 87 16.41 -3.51 -12.97
N THR A 88 17.64 -3.26 -12.56
CA THR A 88 18.25 -3.89 -11.41
C THR A 88 18.38 -2.87 -10.28
N VAL A 89 17.85 -3.18 -9.11
CA VAL A 89 17.91 -2.31 -7.93
C VAL A 89 18.67 -3.03 -6.82
N ASN A 90 19.74 -2.42 -6.32
CA ASN A 90 20.50 -2.95 -5.19
C ASN A 90 20.28 -2.09 -3.94
N LEU A 91 19.64 -2.66 -2.94
CA LEU A 91 19.39 -2.03 -1.65
C LEU A 91 20.60 -2.20 -0.74
N GLU A 92 21.23 -1.10 -0.34
CA GLU A 92 22.37 -1.07 0.57
C GLU A 92 21.98 -0.49 1.93
N LYS A 93 22.93 -0.35 2.83
CA LYS A 93 22.64 0.09 4.20
C LYS A 93 22.17 1.56 4.29
N LYS A 94 22.71 2.45 3.46
CA LYS A 94 22.44 3.89 3.52
C LYS A 94 21.76 4.46 2.28
N ASN A 95 21.94 3.82 1.16
CA ASN A 95 21.47 4.25 -0.15
C ASN A 95 21.03 3.03 -0.98
N TYR A 96 20.55 3.26 -2.18
CA TYR A 96 20.34 2.23 -3.17
C TYR A 96 20.95 2.65 -4.50
N THR A 97 21.37 1.66 -5.29
CA THR A 97 21.74 1.86 -6.69
C THR A 97 20.68 1.23 -7.59
N PHE A 98 20.49 1.79 -8.76
CA PHE A 98 19.66 1.17 -9.78
C PHE A 98 20.28 1.34 -11.16
N ASN A 99 20.12 0.31 -11.99
CA ASN A 99 20.64 0.24 -13.34
C ASN A 99 19.50 -0.11 -14.30
N ASP A 100 19.25 0.75 -15.28
CA ASP A 100 18.21 0.60 -16.31
C ASP A 100 18.74 -0.02 -17.62
N GLY A 101 19.92 -0.64 -17.56
CA GLY A 101 20.63 -1.19 -18.72
C GLY A 101 21.53 -0.17 -19.44
N ASN A 102 21.36 1.12 -19.20
CA ASN A 102 22.16 2.19 -19.84
C ASN A 102 23.09 2.86 -18.83
N LYS A 103 22.60 3.06 -17.60
CA LYS A 103 23.31 3.82 -16.57
C LYS A 103 23.01 3.28 -15.18
N GLU A 104 24.04 3.23 -14.36
CA GLU A 104 23.89 3.02 -12.92
C GLU A 104 23.79 4.36 -12.20
N LEU A 105 22.80 4.49 -11.35
CA LEU A 105 22.53 5.68 -10.55
C LEU A 105 22.46 5.30 -9.09
N THR A 106 22.98 6.18 -8.23
CA THR A 106 22.87 6.04 -6.75
C THR A 106 21.89 7.09 -6.24
N ALA A 107 21.02 6.68 -5.34
CA ALA A 107 20.05 7.56 -4.69
C ALA A 107 19.90 7.25 -3.21
N GLU A 108 19.45 8.22 -2.43
CA GLU A 108 19.13 8.07 -1.03
C GLU A 108 17.71 7.57 -0.83
N TYR A 109 17.49 6.82 0.25
CA TYR A 109 16.15 6.38 0.64
C TYR A 109 15.26 7.55 1.02
N VAL A 110 14.00 7.44 0.69
CA VAL A 110 12.96 8.32 1.25
C VAL A 110 12.58 7.77 2.62
N VAL A 111 12.84 8.56 3.65
CA VAL A 111 12.45 8.23 5.04
C VAL A 111 10.97 8.55 5.21
N LEU A 112 10.22 7.59 5.73
CA LEU A 112 8.79 7.76 5.97
C LEU A 112 8.55 8.47 7.31
N PRO A 113 7.53 9.31 7.39
CA PRO A 113 7.13 9.89 8.66
C PRO A 113 6.73 8.79 9.64
N ALA A 114 6.98 9.03 10.92
CA ALA A 114 6.47 8.14 11.97
C ALA A 114 4.94 8.18 11.96
N MET A 115 4.30 7.03 12.23
CA MET A 115 2.85 7.00 12.43
C MET A 115 2.46 7.92 13.60
N THR A 116 1.48 8.78 13.37
CA THR A 116 0.85 9.54 14.44
C THR A 116 -0.16 8.62 15.15
N PRO A 117 -0.08 8.45 16.49
CA PRO A 117 -1.07 7.68 17.21
C PRO A 117 -2.49 8.19 16.94
N GLY A 118 -3.39 7.30 16.50
CA GLY A 118 -4.79 7.63 16.21
C GLY A 118 -5.13 7.96 14.76
N GLU A 119 -4.16 8.15 13.87
CA GLU A 119 -4.44 8.40 12.44
C GLU A 119 -4.95 7.18 11.67
N GLY A 120 -4.75 5.96 12.21
CA GLY A 120 -5.10 4.72 11.52
C GLY A 120 -4.04 4.29 10.49
N VAL A 121 -4.32 3.17 9.82
CA VAL A 121 -3.46 2.61 8.77
C VAL A 121 -3.92 3.15 7.43
N THR A 122 -3.04 3.83 6.70
CA THR A 122 -3.36 4.42 5.40
C THR A 122 -3.16 3.42 4.26
N HIS A 123 -3.79 3.68 3.11
CA HIS A 123 -3.61 2.90 1.89
C HIS A 123 -2.12 2.70 1.53
N GLU A 124 -1.31 3.77 1.57
CA GLU A 124 0.13 3.68 1.31
C GLU A 124 0.84 2.70 2.25
N MET A 125 0.47 2.65 3.51
CA MET A 125 1.03 1.70 4.47
C MET A 125 0.62 0.27 4.17
N ILE A 126 -0.65 0.07 3.78
CA ILE A 126 -1.19 -1.24 3.39
C ILE A 126 -0.42 -1.77 2.19
N MET A 127 -0.36 -1.00 1.10
CA MET A 127 0.28 -1.43 -0.15
C MET A 127 1.78 -1.73 0.00
N ARG A 128 2.50 -0.93 0.79
CA ARG A 128 3.93 -1.16 1.01
C ARG A 128 4.24 -2.29 2.01
N SER A 129 3.25 -2.74 2.78
CA SER A 129 3.46 -3.81 3.75
C SER A 129 3.60 -5.18 3.12
N GLY A 130 3.02 -5.40 1.93
CA GLY A 130 2.86 -6.70 1.30
C GLY A 130 1.89 -7.63 2.04
N LEU A 131 1.08 -7.11 2.96
CA LEU A 131 0.09 -7.90 3.69
C LEU A 131 -1.21 -7.99 2.87
N HIS A 132 -1.82 -9.17 2.88
CA HIS A 132 -2.96 -9.49 2.03
C HIS A 132 -4.28 -9.66 2.78
N THR A 133 -4.27 -9.55 4.13
CA THR A 133 -5.48 -9.66 4.94
C THR A 133 -5.61 -8.51 5.92
N ILE A 134 -6.85 -8.08 6.20
CA ILE A 134 -7.15 -7.04 7.19
C ILE A 134 -6.63 -7.42 8.58
N PRO A 135 -6.82 -8.67 9.07
CA PRO A 135 -6.28 -9.08 10.37
C PRO A 135 -4.76 -8.94 10.47
N ASP A 136 -4.01 -9.29 9.42
CA ASP A 136 -2.55 -9.16 9.43
C ASP A 136 -2.09 -7.70 9.43
N ILE A 137 -2.81 -6.83 8.70
CA ILE A 137 -2.57 -5.39 8.72
C ILE A 137 -2.81 -4.83 10.14
N ILE A 138 -3.94 -5.19 10.76
CA ILE A 138 -4.26 -4.77 12.13
C ILE A 138 -3.20 -5.27 13.12
N ARG A 139 -2.81 -6.54 13.02
CA ARG A 139 -1.76 -7.14 13.88
C ARG A 139 -0.44 -6.39 13.77
N SER A 140 -0.09 -5.95 12.57
CA SER A 140 1.22 -5.33 12.29
C SER A 140 1.28 -3.85 12.65
N TYR A 141 0.18 -3.15 12.53
CA TYR A 141 0.16 -1.69 12.67
C TYR A 141 -0.61 -1.17 13.88
N VAL A 142 -1.52 -1.93 14.45
CA VAL A 142 -2.35 -1.48 15.56
C VAL A 142 -1.90 -2.14 16.86
N SER A 143 -1.34 -1.36 17.77
CA SER A 143 -0.92 -1.87 19.08
C SER A 143 -2.11 -2.17 19.99
N GLY A 144 -1.98 -3.19 20.86
CA GLY A 144 -2.98 -3.53 21.88
C GLY A 144 -4.26 -4.16 21.32
N VAL A 145 -4.19 -4.73 20.12
CA VAL A 145 -5.22 -5.57 19.52
C VAL A 145 -4.69 -6.99 19.46
N VAL A 146 -5.54 -7.96 19.73
CA VAL A 146 -5.20 -9.40 19.68
C VAL A 146 -5.88 -10.02 18.48
N VAL A 147 -5.10 -10.67 17.63
CA VAL A 147 -5.61 -11.42 16.48
C VAL A 147 -5.43 -12.91 16.76
N LEU A 148 -6.54 -13.61 16.88
CA LEU A 148 -6.63 -15.03 17.19
C LEU A 148 -6.99 -15.80 15.92
N SER A 149 -6.28 -16.88 15.62
CA SER A 149 -6.66 -17.84 14.59
C SER A 149 -7.17 -19.11 15.26
N ASP A 150 -8.41 -19.47 15.02
CA ASP A 150 -9.05 -20.67 15.57
C ASP A 150 -9.77 -21.42 14.44
N GLY A 151 -9.28 -22.63 14.12
CA GLY A 151 -9.93 -23.55 13.18
C GLY A 151 -10.18 -23.01 11.77
N GLY A 152 -9.37 -22.04 11.31
CA GLY A 152 -9.53 -21.40 9.98
C GLY A 152 -10.33 -20.09 10.01
N ASN A 153 -10.82 -19.66 11.18
CA ASN A 153 -11.42 -18.34 11.36
C ASN A 153 -10.46 -17.44 12.10
N THR A 154 -10.22 -16.25 11.58
CA THR A 154 -9.39 -15.23 12.24
C THR A 154 -10.30 -14.22 12.93
N LYS A 155 -10.16 -14.11 14.24
CA LYS A 155 -10.87 -13.15 15.07
C LYS A 155 -9.96 -12.05 15.57
N VAL A 156 -10.42 -10.81 15.43
CA VAL A 156 -9.74 -9.62 15.94
C VAL A 156 -10.42 -9.17 17.21
N ARG A 157 -9.66 -8.98 18.31
CA ARG A 157 -10.17 -8.48 19.59
C ARG A 157 -9.43 -7.20 19.97
N VAL A 158 -10.19 -6.16 20.18
CA VAL A 158 -9.64 -4.82 20.50
C VAL A 158 -9.36 -4.69 22.00
N HIS A 159 -10.15 -5.35 22.84
CA HIS A 159 -9.90 -5.53 24.27
C HIS A 159 -9.63 -7.00 24.57
N GLY A 160 -8.89 -7.29 25.63
CA GLY A 160 -8.72 -8.68 26.08
C GLY A 160 -10.06 -9.37 26.33
N ILE A 161 -10.03 -10.65 26.73
CA ILE A 161 -11.25 -11.41 27.05
C ILE A 161 -11.90 -10.80 28.28
N ASN A 162 -12.95 -10.01 28.09
CA ASN A 162 -13.69 -9.37 29.17
C ASN A 162 -14.80 -10.27 29.76
N SER A 163 -15.25 -11.28 29.00
CA SER A 163 -16.25 -12.24 29.43
C SER A 163 -16.11 -13.57 28.71
N ILE A 164 -16.29 -14.67 29.45
CA ILE A 164 -16.23 -16.02 28.86
C ILE A 164 -17.54 -16.34 28.11
N ASN A 165 -18.65 -15.68 28.46
CA ASN A 165 -20.00 -15.98 27.96
C ASN A 165 -20.61 -14.90 27.06
N SER A 166 -19.87 -13.86 26.66
CA SER A 166 -20.38 -12.80 25.79
C SER A 166 -19.57 -12.74 24.50
N ASP A 167 -20.22 -12.26 23.44
CA ASP A 167 -19.56 -11.92 22.19
C ASP A 167 -18.57 -10.77 22.46
N ASN A 168 -17.28 -11.04 22.26
CA ASN A 168 -16.20 -10.08 22.46
C ASN A 168 -15.70 -9.52 21.12
N ASP A 169 -16.45 -9.74 20.04
CA ASP A 169 -16.07 -9.27 18.72
C ASP A 169 -16.31 -7.74 18.62
N PRO A 170 -15.41 -6.99 18.02
CA PRO A 170 -15.57 -5.55 17.82
C PRO A 170 -16.66 -5.27 16.79
N LEU A 171 -17.25 -4.08 16.87
CA LEU A 171 -18.10 -3.57 15.79
C LEU A 171 -17.23 -3.32 14.55
N VAL A 172 -17.64 -3.83 13.40
CA VAL A 172 -17.03 -3.53 12.11
C VAL A 172 -17.91 -2.54 11.36
N VAL A 173 -17.29 -1.45 10.91
CA VAL A 173 -17.94 -0.40 10.12
C VAL A 173 -17.23 -0.29 8.78
N LEU A 174 -17.93 -0.56 7.69
CA LEU A 174 -17.42 -0.45 6.33
C LEU A 174 -18.10 0.74 5.63
N ASP A 175 -17.33 1.74 5.22
CA ASP A 175 -17.82 2.96 4.57
C ASP A 175 -18.98 3.64 5.31
N GLY A 176 -18.93 3.62 6.64
CA GLY A 176 -19.94 4.19 7.52
C GLY A 176 -21.14 3.28 7.79
N VAL A 177 -21.17 2.06 7.28
CA VAL A 177 -22.23 1.08 7.50
C VAL A 177 -21.76 -0.01 8.44
N ASP A 178 -22.57 -0.33 9.47
CA ASP A 178 -22.29 -1.43 10.37
C ASP A 178 -22.41 -2.78 9.64
N VAL A 179 -21.41 -3.66 9.79
CA VAL A 179 -21.38 -5.00 9.21
C VAL A 179 -21.27 -6.04 10.34
N PRO A 180 -22.41 -6.49 10.91
CA PRO A 180 -22.41 -7.46 11.98
C PRO A 180 -21.88 -8.82 11.51
N GLY A 181 -21.00 -9.45 12.31
CA GLY A 181 -20.45 -10.77 11.97
C GLY A 181 -19.51 -10.76 10.78
N ALA A 182 -18.91 -9.60 10.45
CA ALA A 182 -17.99 -9.46 9.32
C ALA A 182 -16.81 -10.43 9.43
N ASP A 183 -16.58 -11.18 8.35
CA ASP A 183 -15.35 -11.92 8.17
C ASP A 183 -14.28 -10.98 7.60
N LEU A 184 -13.37 -10.54 8.46
CA LEU A 184 -12.33 -9.59 8.10
C LEU A 184 -11.30 -10.13 7.09
N GLU A 185 -11.24 -11.46 6.89
CA GLU A 185 -10.33 -12.02 5.87
C GLU A 185 -10.84 -11.82 4.46
N THR A 186 -12.16 -11.81 4.29
CA THR A 186 -12.83 -11.79 2.97
C THR A 186 -13.68 -10.55 2.73
N LEU A 187 -13.80 -9.65 3.73
CA LEU A 187 -14.72 -8.51 3.69
C LEU A 187 -14.49 -7.58 2.51
N VAL A 188 -13.23 -7.20 2.28
CA VAL A 188 -12.80 -6.32 1.17
C VAL A 188 -11.37 -6.68 0.80
N PRO A 189 -11.03 -6.76 -0.51
CA PRO A 189 -9.65 -6.85 -0.95
C PRO A 189 -8.83 -5.69 -0.40
N VAL A 190 -7.64 -5.98 0.12
CA VAL A 190 -6.81 -4.96 0.80
C VAL A 190 -6.39 -3.82 -0.13
N GLU A 191 -6.31 -4.10 -1.44
CA GLU A 191 -6.00 -3.13 -2.49
C GLU A 191 -7.08 -2.04 -2.62
N ASN A 192 -8.32 -2.35 -2.24
CA ASN A 192 -9.44 -1.43 -2.29
C ASN A 192 -9.63 -0.63 -1.00
N ILE A 193 -8.78 -0.83 0.01
CA ILE A 193 -8.89 -0.15 1.31
C ILE A 193 -8.14 1.18 1.26
N SER A 194 -8.86 2.26 1.53
CA SER A 194 -8.30 3.61 1.71
C SER A 194 -7.69 3.78 3.09
N SER A 195 -8.41 3.33 4.13
CA SER A 195 -7.90 3.40 5.51
C SER A 195 -8.51 2.33 6.42
N ILE A 196 -7.76 1.96 7.47
CA ILE A 196 -8.24 1.13 8.59
C ILE A 196 -7.95 1.88 9.88
N LYS A 197 -8.99 2.13 10.69
CA LYS A 197 -8.88 2.74 12.00
C LYS A 197 -9.50 1.86 13.07
N VAL A 198 -8.85 1.71 14.22
CA VAL A 198 -9.37 0.98 15.38
C VAL A 198 -9.61 1.96 16.52
N VAL A 199 -10.88 2.09 16.94
CA VAL A 199 -11.33 2.92 18.07
C VAL A 199 -11.54 1.99 19.24
N LYS A 200 -10.60 2.00 20.19
CA LYS A 200 -10.56 1.02 21.28
C LYS A 200 -11.65 1.26 22.32
N ASP A 201 -11.95 2.50 22.63
CA ASP A 201 -12.95 2.89 23.63
C ASP A 201 -14.37 2.93 23.06
N GLY A 202 -14.54 2.63 21.76
CA GLY A 202 -15.83 2.67 21.10
C GLY A 202 -16.49 4.03 21.05
N ALA A 203 -15.72 5.10 21.26
CA ALA A 203 -16.23 6.48 21.29
C ALA A 203 -17.06 6.79 20.04
N GLY A 204 -18.28 7.29 20.24
CA GLY A 204 -19.21 7.64 19.16
C GLY A 204 -20.15 6.49 18.72
N TYR A 205 -19.94 5.26 19.18
CA TYR A 205 -20.73 4.09 18.76
C TYR A 205 -21.64 3.51 19.85
N GLY A 206 -21.67 4.16 21.04
CA GLY A 206 -22.52 3.74 22.17
C GLY A 206 -22.26 2.30 22.60
N VAL A 207 -23.34 1.60 23.01
CA VAL A 207 -23.24 0.21 23.51
C VAL A 207 -22.66 -0.75 22.46
N ARG A 208 -22.90 -0.50 21.17
CA ARG A 208 -22.39 -1.35 20.08
C ARG A 208 -20.86 -1.30 19.97
N GLY A 209 -20.25 -0.19 20.37
CA GLY A 209 -18.80 -0.02 20.37
C GLY A 209 -18.09 -0.51 21.64
N ALA A 210 -18.81 -1.13 22.60
CA ALA A 210 -18.25 -1.51 23.90
C ALA A 210 -17.03 -2.46 23.80
N ASN A 211 -16.95 -3.26 22.75
CA ASN A 211 -15.81 -4.16 22.48
C ASN A 211 -14.76 -3.54 21.54
N GLY A 212 -14.85 -2.23 21.26
CA GLY A 212 -14.08 -1.51 20.26
C GLY A 212 -14.73 -1.51 18.87
N VAL A 213 -14.22 -0.66 18.00
CA VAL A 213 -14.73 -0.49 16.64
C VAL A 213 -13.60 -0.55 15.64
N ILE A 214 -13.76 -1.33 14.59
CA ILE A 214 -12.88 -1.38 13.42
C ILE A 214 -13.59 -0.64 12.29
N ILE A 215 -13.04 0.49 11.87
CA ILE A 215 -13.57 1.31 10.78
C ILE A 215 -12.70 1.07 9.56
N ILE A 216 -13.32 0.69 8.45
CA ILE A 216 -12.69 0.43 7.17
C ILE A 216 -13.32 1.37 6.14
N GLU A 217 -12.49 2.11 5.45
CA GLU A 217 -12.92 2.97 4.35
C GLU A 217 -12.32 2.45 3.04
N THR A 218 -13.13 2.40 1.97
CA THR A 218 -12.68 1.97 0.65
C THR A 218 -12.27 3.14 -0.22
N ILE A 219 -11.52 2.87 -1.26
CA ILE A 219 -11.17 3.82 -2.33
C ILE A 219 -12.43 4.04 -3.18
N LYS A 220 -12.79 5.31 -3.41
CA LYS A 220 -13.95 5.71 -4.23
C LYS A 220 -13.51 6.05 -5.64
#